data_c4affbc297350ddb11b947827b31d5b5
#
_entry.id   c4affbc297350ddb11b947827b31d5b5
#
_cell.length_a   1.000
_cell.length_b   1.000
_cell.length_c   1.000
_cell.angle_alpha   90.00
_cell.angle_beta   90.00
_cell.angle_gamma   90.00
#
_symmetry.space_group_name_H-M   'P 1'
#
loop_
_entity.id
_entity.type
_entity.pdbx_description
1 polymer ?
#
loop_
_entity_poly.entity_id
_entity_poly.type
_entity_poly.pdbx_seq_one_letter_code
_entity_poly.pdbx_strand_id
1 'polypeptide(L)'
;MAKNGYWVVCYKSVSNPATVSEYTKLAATALQALGGRVIVGGKPAKILEAGADQSVVIVEFDNLERAIAAYDSDLYRSALKVLDEAAQRDFRIVEGR
;
A
#
# COMPACT_ATOMS: atom_id res chain seq x y z
N MET A 1 -8.90 -11.82 20.69
CA MET A 1 -9.26 -11.14 19.42
C MET A 1 -8.02 -11.03 18.55
N ALA A 2 -8.21 -11.20 17.25
CA ALA A 2 -7.10 -11.04 16.32
C ALA A 2 -6.67 -9.58 16.25
N LYS A 3 -5.37 -9.37 16.13
CA LYS A 3 -4.81 -8.04 15.88
C LYS A 3 -4.92 -7.73 14.40
N ASN A 4 -5.10 -6.48 14.06
CA ASN A 4 -5.14 -6.06 12.66
C ASN A 4 -3.79 -6.28 11.98
N GLY A 5 -3.81 -6.47 10.67
CA GLY A 5 -2.62 -6.46 9.84
C GLY A 5 -2.57 -5.20 9.01
N TYR A 6 -1.38 -4.71 8.72
CA TYR A 6 -1.20 -3.44 8.00
C TYR A 6 -0.19 -3.58 6.87
N TRP A 7 -0.50 -2.95 5.75
CA TRP A 7 0.50 -2.62 4.73
C TRP A 7 1.00 -1.22 5.05
N VAL A 8 2.30 -1.08 5.20
CA VAL A 8 2.94 0.22 5.39
C VAL A 8 3.81 0.47 4.17
N VAL A 9 3.40 1.40 3.33
CA VAL A 9 3.99 1.61 2.01
C VAL A 9 4.50 3.04 1.90
N CYS A 10 5.78 3.18 1.57
CA CYS A 10 6.38 4.48 1.28
C CYS A 10 6.86 4.50 -0.17
N TYR A 11 6.54 5.55 -0.91
CA TYR A 11 6.98 5.71 -2.29
C TYR A 11 8.37 6.34 -2.33
N LYS A 12 9.37 5.54 -2.66
CA LYS A 12 10.76 6.02 -2.73
C LYS A 12 11.00 6.87 -3.97
N SER A 13 10.46 6.45 -5.10
CA SER A 13 10.55 7.21 -6.35
C SER A 13 9.36 6.88 -7.25
N VAL A 14 8.98 7.84 -8.08
CA VAL A 14 7.91 7.69 -9.08
C VAL A 14 8.46 8.16 -10.41
N SER A 15 8.57 7.24 -11.37
CA SER A 15 9.06 7.57 -12.72
C SER A 15 7.93 7.91 -13.68
N ASN A 16 6.70 7.43 -13.41
CA ASN A 16 5.55 7.68 -14.28
C ASN A 16 4.29 7.90 -13.42
N PRO A 17 3.99 9.17 -13.05
CA PRO A 17 2.83 9.48 -12.23
C PRO A 17 1.48 9.06 -12.83
N ALA A 18 1.33 9.12 -14.15
CA ALA A 18 0.09 8.72 -14.80
C ALA A 18 -0.17 7.22 -14.60
N THR A 19 0.86 6.39 -14.74
CA THR A 19 0.77 4.95 -14.52
C THR A 19 0.46 4.63 -13.05
N VAL A 20 1.07 5.35 -12.11
CA VAL A 20 0.77 5.21 -10.68
C VAL A 20 -0.69 5.55 -10.40
N SER A 21 -1.24 6.58 -11.05
CA SER A 21 -2.65 6.95 -10.92
C SER A 21 -3.58 5.83 -11.39
N GLU A 22 -3.27 5.20 -12.51
CA GLU A 22 -4.03 4.04 -13.02
C GLU A 22 -3.95 2.86 -12.06
N TYR A 23 -2.74 2.56 -11.57
CA TYR A 23 -2.54 1.52 -10.57
C TYR A 23 -3.39 1.78 -9.32
N THR A 24 -3.40 3.02 -8.82
CA THR A 24 -4.13 3.37 -7.60
C THR A 24 -5.62 3.07 -7.73
N LYS A 25 -6.22 3.33 -8.89
CA LYS A 25 -7.63 3.00 -9.14
C LYS A 25 -7.88 1.49 -9.09
N LEU A 26 -7.02 0.71 -9.72
CA LEU A 26 -7.13 -0.74 -9.73
C LEU A 26 -6.89 -1.32 -8.34
N ALA A 27 -5.89 -0.79 -7.63
CA ALA A 27 -5.58 -1.21 -6.27
C ALA A 27 -6.73 -0.93 -5.31
N ALA A 28 -7.38 0.23 -5.43
CA ALA A 28 -8.52 0.58 -4.59
C ALA A 28 -9.66 -0.42 -4.74
N THR A 29 -9.98 -0.81 -5.98
CA THR A 29 -11.01 -1.81 -6.25
C THR A 29 -10.61 -3.18 -5.68
N ALA A 30 -9.36 -3.59 -5.90
CA ALA A 30 -8.86 -4.88 -5.39
C ALA A 30 -8.89 -4.91 -3.86
N LEU A 31 -8.43 -3.85 -3.20
CA LEU A 31 -8.41 -3.77 -1.73
C LEU A 31 -9.81 -3.83 -1.15
N GLN A 32 -10.78 -3.15 -1.77
CA GLN A 32 -12.15 -3.21 -1.31
C GLN A 32 -12.69 -4.64 -1.34
N ALA A 33 -12.40 -5.37 -2.41
CA ALA A 33 -12.81 -6.78 -2.54
C ALA A 33 -12.10 -7.69 -1.55
N LEU A 34 -10.86 -7.35 -1.15
CA LEU A 34 -10.03 -8.16 -0.27
C LEU A 34 -10.17 -7.80 1.22
N GLY A 35 -11.01 -6.83 1.53
CA GLY A 35 -11.25 -6.40 2.92
C GLY A 35 -10.19 -5.43 3.45
N GLY A 36 -9.43 -4.80 2.59
CA GLY A 36 -8.46 -3.77 2.98
C GLY A 36 -9.10 -2.38 3.03
N ARG A 37 -8.65 -1.58 3.97
CA ARG A 37 -9.11 -0.19 4.16
C ARG A 37 -7.91 0.73 4.16
N VAL A 38 -7.89 1.71 3.26
CA VAL A 38 -6.82 2.72 3.25
C VAL A 38 -7.12 3.72 4.37
N ILE A 39 -6.30 3.73 5.41
CA ILE A 39 -6.49 4.59 6.58
C ILE A 39 -5.52 5.78 6.61
N VAL A 40 -4.44 5.72 5.84
CA VAL A 40 -3.51 6.84 5.66
C VAL A 40 -3.10 6.89 4.19
N GLY A 41 -3.07 8.08 3.62
CA GLY A 41 -2.57 8.26 2.25
C GLY A 41 -2.19 9.70 2.01
N GLY A 42 -0.94 9.93 1.65
CA GLY A 42 -0.46 11.25 1.27
C GLY A 42 0.96 11.54 1.72
N LYS A 43 1.34 12.79 1.51
CA LYS A 43 2.66 13.31 1.91
C LYS A 43 2.70 13.57 3.41
N PRO A 44 3.87 13.43 4.04
CA PRO A 44 3.99 13.77 5.46
C PRO A 44 3.74 15.27 5.68
N ALA A 45 2.98 15.57 6.73
CA ALA A 45 2.76 16.95 7.15
C ALA A 45 4.02 17.55 7.77
N LYS A 46 4.86 16.70 8.36
CA LYS A 46 6.12 17.11 9.00
C LYS A 46 7.09 15.95 8.94
N ILE A 47 8.35 16.26 8.71
CA ILE A 47 9.42 15.26 8.62
C ILE A 47 10.40 15.55 9.75
N LEU A 48 10.70 14.54 10.55
CA LEU A 48 11.58 14.63 11.71
C LEU A 48 12.67 13.60 11.62
N GLU A 49 13.79 13.88 12.28
CA GLU A 49 14.91 12.96 12.40
C GLU A 49 15.35 12.40 11.05
N ALA A 50 15.41 11.09 10.88
CA ALA A 50 15.84 10.44 9.64
C ALA A 50 14.68 10.18 8.67
N GLY A 51 13.52 10.79 8.90
CA GLY A 51 12.36 10.63 8.02
C GLY A 51 12.64 11.13 6.60
N ALA A 52 12.06 10.47 5.62
CA ALA A 52 12.17 10.84 4.22
C ALA A 52 10.91 11.54 3.72
N ASP A 53 11.06 12.44 2.75
CA ASP A 53 9.94 13.11 2.10
C ASP A 53 9.31 12.18 1.05
N GLN A 54 8.52 11.24 1.51
CA GLN A 54 7.90 10.22 0.66
C GLN A 54 6.41 10.12 1.00
N SER A 55 5.58 9.92 -0.02
CA SER A 55 4.17 9.62 0.20
C SER A 55 4.04 8.30 0.96
N VAL A 56 3.15 8.28 1.94
CA VAL A 56 2.91 7.12 2.81
C VAL A 56 1.49 6.65 2.59
N VAL A 57 1.33 5.33 2.44
CA VAL A 57 0.01 4.69 2.36
C VAL A 57 -0.03 3.60 3.43
N ILE A 58 -1.06 3.61 4.26
CA ILE A 58 -1.29 2.53 5.22
C ILE A 58 -2.65 1.91 4.93
N VAL A 59 -2.65 0.59 4.76
CA VAL A 59 -3.86 -0.20 4.51
C VAL A 59 -4.07 -1.13 5.70
N GLU A 60 -5.27 -1.12 6.25
CA GLU A 60 -5.65 -1.96 7.39
C GLU A 60 -6.44 -3.16 6.92
N PHE A 61 -6.11 -4.34 7.47
CA PHE A 61 -6.86 -5.59 7.29
C PHE A 61 -7.26 -6.13 8.65
N ASP A 62 -8.28 -6.98 8.69
CA ASP A 62 -8.81 -7.53 9.94
C ASP A 62 -7.78 -8.36 10.72
N ASN A 63 -6.79 -8.94 10.05
CA ASN A 63 -5.70 -9.67 10.68
C ASN A 63 -4.49 -9.73 9.75
N LEU A 64 -3.36 -10.20 10.31
CA LEU A 64 -2.10 -10.28 9.58
C LEU A 64 -2.19 -11.24 8.38
N GLU A 65 -2.86 -12.37 8.56
CA GLU A 65 -2.96 -13.40 7.51
C GLU A 65 -3.68 -12.83 6.27
N ARG A 66 -4.73 -12.04 6.48
CA ARG A 66 -5.45 -11.38 5.38
C ARG A 66 -4.58 -10.35 4.68
N ALA A 67 -3.77 -9.60 5.45
CA ALA A 67 -2.85 -8.61 4.87
C ALA A 67 -1.82 -9.29 3.96
N ILE A 68 -1.28 -10.43 4.40
CA ILE A 68 -0.31 -11.19 3.61
C ILE A 68 -0.98 -11.80 2.37
N ALA A 69 -2.12 -12.45 2.57
CA ALA A 69 -2.83 -13.11 1.47
C ALA A 69 -3.28 -12.11 0.39
N ALA A 70 -3.66 -10.90 0.79
CA ALA A 70 -4.10 -9.87 -0.16
C ALA A 70 -2.99 -9.49 -1.14
N TYR A 71 -1.75 -9.42 -0.68
CA TYR A 71 -0.62 -9.10 -1.54
C TYR A 71 -0.40 -10.19 -2.61
N ASP A 72 -0.63 -11.44 -2.25
CA ASP A 72 -0.42 -12.57 -3.14
C ASP A 72 -1.66 -12.91 -4.00
N SER A 73 -2.78 -12.19 -3.80
CA SER A 73 -4.01 -12.44 -4.53
C SER A 73 -3.89 -12.07 -6.01
N ASP A 74 -4.67 -12.75 -6.86
CA ASP A 74 -4.69 -12.45 -8.29
C ASP A 74 -5.20 -11.04 -8.56
N LEU A 75 -6.18 -10.57 -7.78
CA LEU A 75 -6.73 -9.22 -7.92
C LEU A 75 -5.64 -8.16 -7.74
N TYR A 76 -4.86 -8.27 -6.68
CA TYR A 76 -3.82 -7.29 -6.41
C TYR A 76 -2.65 -7.43 -7.38
N ARG A 77 -2.29 -8.66 -7.75
CA ARG A 77 -1.20 -8.88 -8.71
C ARG A 77 -1.51 -8.28 -10.07
N SER A 78 -2.78 -8.27 -10.49
CA SER A 78 -3.18 -7.59 -11.72
C SER A 78 -2.91 -6.08 -11.64
N ALA A 79 -3.15 -5.46 -10.49
CA ALA A 79 -2.82 -4.05 -10.26
C ALA A 79 -1.31 -3.84 -10.28
N LEU A 80 -0.54 -4.74 -9.67
CA LEU A 80 0.93 -4.64 -9.66
C LEU A 80 1.54 -4.69 -11.06
N LYS A 81 0.95 -5.45 -11.97
CA LYS A 81 1.42 -5.50 -13.36
C LYS A 81 1.30 -4.13 -14.04
N VAL A 82 0.26 -3.38 -13.72
CA VAL A 82 0.09 -2.01 -14.24
C VAL A 82 1.14 -1.09 -13.64
N LEU A 83 1.40 -1.20 -12.34
CA LEU A 83 2.42 -0.39 -11.67
C LEU A 83 3.80 -0.63 -12.26
N ASP A 84 4.18 -1.90 -12.42
CA ASP A 84 5.45 -2.36 -12.98
C ASP A 84 6.64 -1.55 -12.42
N GLU A 85 7.39 -0.85 -13.28
CA GLU A 85 8.55 -0.05 -12.86
C GLU A 85 8.21 1.44 -12.68
N ALA A 86 6.93 1.81 -12.70
CA ALA A 86 6.52 3.22 -12.59
C ALA A 86 6.84 3.83 -11.23
N ALA A 87 7.04 3.01 -10.21
CA ALA A 87 7.43 3.48 -8.88
C ALA A 87 8.27 2.42 -8.17
N GLN A 88 9.17 2.90 -7.31
CA GLN A 88 9.85 2.05 -6.33
C GLN A 88 9.28 2.35 -4.95
N ARG A 89 8.93 1.30 -4.22
CA ARG A 89 8.27 1.44 -2.92
C ARG A 89 9.00 0.64 -1.86
N ASP A 90 9.02 1.19 -0.65
CA ASP A 90 9.32 0.45 0.56
C ASP A 90 7.98 -0.11 1.05
N PHE A 91 7.81 -1.41 0.97
CA PHE A 91 6.53 -2.07 1.25
C PHE A 91 6.72 -3.06 2.39
N ARG A 92 6.01 -2.86 3.49
CA ARG A 92 6.11 -3.72 4.67
C ARG A 92 4.72 -4.15 5.13
N ILE A 93 4.63 -5.39 5.59
CA ILE A 93 3.41 -5.93 6.18
C ILE A 93 3.69 -6.16 7.66
N VAL A 94 2.92 -5.51 8.52
CA VAL A 94 3.18 -5.45 9.96
C VAL A 94 1.90 -5.80 10.72
N GLU A 95 2.04 -6.55 11.81
CA GLU A 95 0.91 -6.83 12.69
C GLU A 95 0.71 -5.67 13.65
N GLY A 96 -0.54 -5.30 13.90
CA GLY A 96 -0.90 -4.29 14.87
C GLY A 96 -0.71 -4.76 16.31
N ARG A 97 -0.87 -3.85 17.21
CA ARG A 97 -0.70 -4.11 18.65
C ARG A 97 -1.99 -4.48 19.32
#